data_7bf89680155ec8ebc7873ce91f094c62
#
_entry.id   7bf89680155ec8ebc7873ce91f094c62
#
_cell.length_a   1.000
_cell.length_b   1.000
_cell.length_c   1.000
_cell.angle_alpha   90.00
_cell.angle_beta   90.00
_cell.angle_gamma   90.00
#
_symmetry.space_group_name_H-M   'P 1'
#
loop_
_entity.id
_entity.type
_entity.pdbx_description
1 polymer ?
#
loop_
_entity_poly.entity_id
_entity_poly.type
_entity_poly.pdbx_seq_one_letter_code
_entity_poly.pdbx_strand_id
1 'polypeptide(L)'
;SLYDPAEPKEPVYTFAVPYLYDANDQHSAGVSYQVTPGEEEGESILSFSLDQEWLLASERAYPVVIDPVTITSKQSADIEDTFTMSGRPNESEQYHYGSFVVGRNGDGINRAYIRFKNLPDLDPGDIIYHAKLSIWQYGFSAVGTQSFRVTAHEPKGNWNSGTTWNNQPGSEDPILDY
;
A
#
# COMPACT_ATOMS: atom_id res chain seq x y z
N SER A 1 18.41 4.10 -1.43
CA SER A 1 17.69 4.27 -2.69
C SER A 1 18.47 3.66 -3.84
N LEU A 2 17.78 2.96 -4.71
CA LEU A 2 18.33 2.43 -5.96
C LEU A 2 17.96 3.37 -7.11
N TYR A 3 18.90 3.61 -8.00
CA TYR A 3 18.77 4.55 -9.11
C TYR A 3 18.91 3.82 -10.45
N ASP A 4 18.14 4.25 -11.44
CA ASP A 4 18.36 3.86 -12.82
C ASP A 4 19.68 4.51 -13.32
N PRO A 5 20.64 3.74 -13.86
CA PRO A 5 21.86 4.30 -14.43
C PRO A 5 21.62 5.29 -15.57
N ALA A 6 20.50 5.16 -16.28
CA ALA A 6 20.11 6.04 -17.37
C ALA A 6 19.48 7.36 -16.88
N GLU A 7 18.88 7.35 -15.67
CA GLU A 7 18.23 8.50 -15.04
C GLU A 7 18.62 8.64 -13.56
N PRO A 8 19.88 8.97 -13.25
CA PRO A 8 20.41 8.90 -11.88
C PRO A 8 19.86 9.96 -10.91
N LYS A 9 18.96 10.83 -11.35
CA LYS A 9 18.43 11.92 -10.53
C LYS A 9 17.21 11.53 -9.71
N GLU A 10 16.50 10.45 -10.11
CA GLU A 10 15.34 9.97 -9.40
C GLU A 10 15.53 8.51 -8.97
N PRO A 11 15.34 8.17 -7.71
CA PRO A 11 15.44 6.79 -7.27
C PRO A 11 14.26 5.98 -7.84
N VAL A 12 14.56 4.85 -8.46
CA VAL A 12 13.54 3.86 -8.88
C VAL A 12 12.92 3.20 -7.65
N TYR A 13 13.74 2.93 -6.63
CA TYR A 13 13.31 2.36 -5.36
C TYR A 13 13.87 3.13 -4.18
N THR A 14 13.04 3.37 -3.18
CA THR A 14 13.46 3.94 -1.90
C THR A 14 13.06 2.98 -0.79
N PHE A 15 14.03 2.57 0.00
CA PHE A 15 13.79 1.78 1.20
C PHE A 15 13.44 2.74 2.35
N ALA A 16 12.35 2.46 3.03
CA ALA A 16 12.00 3.16 4.27
C ALA A 16 13.01 2.77 5.38
N VAL A 17 13.01 3.56 6.45
CA VAL A 17 13.76 3.18 7.65
C VAL A 17 13.13 1.92 8.23
N PRO A 18 13.88 0.81 8.34
CA PRO A 18 13.35 -0.44 8.86
C PRO A 18 13.06 -0.35 10.35
N TYR A 19 12.14 -1.16 10.82
CA TYR A 19 11.89 -1.39 12.24
C TYR A 19 11.56 -2.87 12.49
N LEU A 20 11.64 -3.28 13.76
CA LEU A 20 11.28 -4.61 14.20
C LEU A 20 9.98 -4.55 14.98
N TYR A 21 9.20 -5.61 14.92
CA TYR A 21 8.12 -5.83 15.88
C TYR A 21 8.00 -7.31 16.22
N ASP A 22 7.56 -7.60 17.43
CA ASP A 22 7.35 -8.96 17.92
C ASP A 22 5.86 -9.37 17.86
N ALA A 23 5.56 -10.61 18.22
CA ALA A 23 4.19 -11.13 18.21
C ALA A 23 3.24 -10.42 19.20
N ASN A 24 3.76 -9.63 20.15
CA ASN A 24 3.00 -8.78 21.05
C ASN A 24 2.96 -7.31 20.60
N ASP A 25 3.31 -7.02 19.34
CA ASP A 25 3.34 -5.66 18.78
C ASP A 25 4.30 -4.71 19.51
N GLN A 26 5.37 -5.26 20.10
CA GLN A 26 6.45 -4.46 20.68
C GLN A 26 7.45 -4.08 19.59
N HIS A 27 7.65 -2.78 19.39
CA HIS A 27 8.46 -2.25 18.30
C HIS A 27 9.87 -1.86 18.73
N SER A 28 10.84 -1.96 17.79
CA SER A 28 12.19 -1.45 17.94
C SER A 28 12.69 -0.84 16.64
N ALA A 29 13.39 0.29 16.75
CA ALA A 29 14.16 0.87 15.66
C ALA A 29 15.59 0.32 15.57
N GLY A 30 15.92 -0.69 16.38
CA GLY A 30 17.24 -1.32 16.45
C GLY A 30 17.56 -2.22 15.25
N VAL A 31 17.27 -1.74 14.05
CA VAL A 31 17.61 -2.41 12.79
C VAL A 31 18.18 -1.41 11.80
N SER A 32 19.20 -1.82 11.09
CA SER A 32 19.78 -1.07 9.98
C SER A 32 20.01 -2.00 8.79
N TYR A 33 20.08 -1.43 7.60
CA TYR A 33 20.38 -2.20 6.39
C TYR A 33 21.56 -1.60 5.64
N GLN A 34 22.24 -2.45 4.88
CA GLN A 34 23.30 -2.09 3.96
C GLN A 34 23.07 -2.79 2.62
N VAL A 35 23.27 -2.05 1.54
CA VAL A 35 23.26 -2.61 0.19
C VAL A 35 24.68 -2.67 -0.33
N THR A 36 25.10 -3.85 -0.78
CA THR A 36 26.40 -4.07 -1.40
C THR A 36 26.23 -4.69 -2.80
N PRO A 37 27.15 -4.46 -3.73
CA PRO A 37 27.12 -5.16 -5.02
C PRO A 37 27.18 -6.68 -4.80
N GLY A 38 26.40 -7.41 -5.60
CA GLY A 38 26.47 -8.87 -5.69
C GLY A 38 27.63 -9.35 -6.54
N GLU A 39 27.68 -10.66 -6.79
CA GLU A 39 28.72 -11.28 -7.61
C GLU A 39 28.43 -11.18 -9.10
N GLU A 40 27.16 -11.05 -9.48
CA GLU A 40 26.73 -10.92 -10.87
C GLU A 40 26.42 -9.46 -11.23
N GLU A 41 26.54 -9.12 -12.51
CA GLU A 41 26.21 -7.79 -13.01
C GLU A 41 24.71 -7.48 -12.81
N GLY A 42 24.42 -6.38 -12.13
CA GLY A 42 23.05 -5.98 -11.77
C GLY A 42 22.54 -6.58 -10.46
N GLU A 43 23.27 -7.47 -9.83
CA GLU A 43 22.92 -8.01 -8.52
C GLU A 43 23.29 -7.05 -7.39
N SER A 44 22.45 -7.02 -6.35
CA SER A 44 22.70 -6.27 -5.12
C SER A 44 22.28 -7.12 -3.92
N ILE A 45 23.15 -7.18 -2.92
CA ILE A 45 22.88 -7.88 -1.66
C ILE A 45 22.38 -6.88 -0.64
N LEU A 46 21.18 -7.11 -0.11
CA LEU A 46 20.61 -6.36 1.01
C LEU A 46 20.87 -7.12 2.31
N SER A 47 21.65 -6.55 3.20
CA SER A 47 21.98 -7.11 4.50
C SER A 47 21.36 -6.32 5.63
N PHE A 48 20.87 -7.01 6.65
CA PHE A 48 20.31 -6.40 7.85
C PHE A 48 21.21 -6.64 9.05
N SER A 49 21.37 -5.60 9.87
CA SER A 49 21.98 -5.70 11.20
C SER A 49 20.90 -5.40 12.22
N LEU A 50 20.74 -6.30 13.19
CA LEU A 50 19.67 -6.27 14.17
C LEU A 50 20.23 -6.05 15.57
N ASP A 51 19.48 -5.32 16.41
CA ASP A 51 19.77 -5.20 17.83
C ASP A 51 19.57 -6.53 18.53
N GLN A 52 20.67 -7.19 18.85
CA GLN A 52 20.67 -8.49 19.50
C GLN A 52 20.17 -8.41 20.96
N GLU A 53 20.39 -7.31 21.65
CA GLU A 53 19.94 -7.15 23.03
C GLU A 53 18.40 -7.13 23.08
N TRP A 54 17.79 -6.38 22.17
CA TRP A 54 16.34 -6.35 22.03
C TRP A 54 15.78 -7.72 21.58
N LEU A 55 16.42 -8.37 20.62
CA LEU A 55 15.99 -9.68 20.12
C LEU A 55 16.00 -10.77 21.19
N LEU A 56 17.03 -10.78 22.03
CA LEU A 56 17.26 -11.84 23.02
C LEU A 56 16.63 -11.53 24.39
N ALA A 57 15.94 -10.40 24.49
CA ALA A 57 15.27 -10.04 25.75
C ALA A 57 14.21 -11.08 26.14
N SER A 58 14.13 -11.39 27.42
CA SER A 58 13.27 -12.47 27.96
C SER A 58 11.76 -12.22 27.75
N GLU A 59 11.36 -10.97 27.57
CA GLU A 59 9.98 -10.54 27.31
C GLU A 59 9.61 -10.62 25.82
N ARG A 60 10.54 -11.02 24.96
CA ARG A 60 10.30 -11.04 23.50
C ARG A 60 9.36 -12.16 23.09
N ALA A 61 8.31 -11.83 22.39
CA ALA A 61 7.37 -12.79 21.82
C ALA A 61 7.70 -13.07 20.36
N TYR A 62 8.01 -14.31 20.05
CA TYR A 62 8.30 -14.72 18.67
C TYR A 62 7.02 -15.15 17.91
N PRO A 63 6.96 -14.95 16.57
CA PRO A 63 8.03 -14.46 15.72
C PRO A 63 8.32 -12.97 15.87
N VAL A 64 9.57 -12.60 15.62
CA VAL A 64 9.97 -11.20 15.39
C VAL A 64 9.98 -10.97 13.89
N VAL A 65 9.36 -9.90 13.46
CA VAL A 65 9.28 -9.48 12.08
C VAL A 65 10.15 -8.25 11.87
N ILE A 66 10.93 -8.27 10.80
CA ILE A 66 11.57 -7.06 10.28
C ILE A 66 10.55 -6.47 9.30
N ASP A 67 10.07 -5.26 9.56
CA ASP A 67 9.29 -4.52 8.56
C ASP A 67 10.28 -3.62 7.79
N PRO A 68 10.80 -4.12 6.70
CA PRO A 68 11.94 -3.51 6.12
C PRO A 68 11.61 -2.64 4.97
N VAL A 69 10.52 -2.86 4.31
CA VAL A 69 10.50 -2.46 2.92
C VAL A 69 9.13 -2.04 2.51
N THR A 70 8.84 -0.78 2.70
CA THR A 70 7.95 -0.14 1.77
C THR A 70 8.75 0.03 0.47
N ILE A 71 8.64 -0.93 -0.44
CA ILE A 71 9.04 -0.69 -1.83
C ILE A 71 8.02 0.30 -2.37
N THR A 72 8.35 1.57 -2.28
CA THR A 72 7.51 2.59 -2.90
C THR A 72 7.89 2.62 -4.36
N SER A 73 7.16 1.89 -5.19
CA SER A 73 7.15 2.18 -6.62
C SER A 73 6.52 3.55 -6.79
N LYS A 74 7.30 4.52 -7.20
CA LYS A 74 6.81 5.87 -7.56
C LYS A 74 6.24 5.92 -8.97
N GLN A 75 6.20 4.81 -9.67
CA GLN A 75 5.67 4.80 -11.02
C GLN A 75 4.15 4.75 -10.97
N SER A 76 3.51 5.81 -11.40
CA SER A 76 2.05 5.87 -11.58
C SER A 76 1.52 4.75 -12.50
N ALA A 77 2.40 4.12 -13.28
CA ALA A 77 2.09 2.95 -14.10
C ALA A 77 1.74 1.70 -13.28
N ASP A 78 2.19 1.60 -12.04
CA ASP A 78 2.00 0.42 -11.18
C ASP A 78 0.71 0.47 -10.37
N ILE A 79 0.06 1.61 -10.33
CA ILE A 79 -1.19 1.81 -9.61
C ILE A 79 -2.27 2.23 -10.60
N GLU A 80 -3.35 1.50 -10.61
CA GLU A 80 -4.59 1.92 -11.26
C GLU A 80 -5.58 2.32 -10.21
N ASP A 81 -6.22 3.46 -10.42
CA ASP A 81 -7.31 3.92 -9.58
C ASP A 81 -8.43 4.53 -10.43
N THR A 82 -9.62 4.52 -9.89
CA THR A 82 -10.79 5.24 -10.41
C THR A 82 -11.80 5.44 -9.29
N PHE A 83 -12.79 6.26 -9.52
CA PHE A 83 -13.95 6.33 -8.61
C PHE A 83 -15.25 6.52 -9.36
N THR A 84 -16.35 6.16 -8.72
CA THR A 84 -17.70 6.23 -9.26
C THR A 84 -18.59 7.09 -8.38
N MET A 85 -19.56 7.76 -8.98
CA MET A 85 -20.46 8.70 -8.30
C MET A 85 -21.92 8.36 -8.57
N SER A 86 -22.73 8.19 -7.53
CA SER A 86 -24.15 7.84 -7.70
C SER A 86 -24.98 8.99 -8.30
N GLY A 87 -24.55 10.24 -8.13
CA GLY A 87 -25.20 11.41 -8.73
C GLY A 87 -24.84 11.62 -10.19
N ARG A 88 -23.81 10.91 -10.70
CA ARG A 88 -23.40 10.92 -12.11
C ARG A 88 -23.23 9.49 -12.61
N PRO A 89 -24.30 8.72 -12.67
CA PRO A 89 -24.23 7.25 -12.76
C PRO A 89 -23.69 6.71 -14.08
N ASN A 90 -23.62 7.50 -15.13
CA ASN A 90 -23.09 7.12 -16.44
C ASN A 90 -21.75 7.77 -16.77
N GLU A 91 -21.22 8.60 -15.88
CA GLU A 91 -19.93 9.24 -16.07
C GLU A 91 -18.83 8.39 -15.40
N SER A 92 -17.73 8.21 -16.14
CA SER A 92 -16.49 7.65 -15.59
C SER A 92 -15.56 8.80 -15.27
N GLU A 93 -14.92 8.75 -14.11
CA GLU A 93 -13.92 9.74 -13.74
C GLU A 93 -12.56 9.35 -14.33
N GLN A 94 -12.29 9.79 -15.52
CA GLN A 94 -11.00 9.62 -16.20
C GLN A 94 -9.99 10.72 -15.83
N TYR A 95 -10.44 11.77 -15.16
CA TYR A 95 -9.61 12.94 -14.84
C TYR A 95 -9.13 12.88 -13.41
N HIS A 96 -8.10 12.07 -13.18
CA HIS A 96 -7.45 12.00 -11.90
C HIS A 96 -6.51 13.20 -11.72
N TYR A 97 -6.95 14.15 -10.95
CA TYR A 97 -6.05 15.18 -10.40
C TYR A 97 -5.16 14.61 -9.26
N GLY A 98 -4.77 13.33 -9.38
CA GLY A 98 -3.98 12.65 -8.38
C GLY A 98 -4.74 12.32 -7.08
N SER A 99 -6.07 12.32 -7.12
CA SER A 99 -6.91 11.98 -5.97
C SER A 99 -8.23 11.33 -6.39
N PHE A 100 -8.77 10.47 -5.54
CA PHE A 100 -10.10 9.90 -5.67
C PHE A 100 -10.99 10.31 -4.49
N VAL A 101 -12.29 10.18 -4.65
CA VAL A 101 -13.28 10.55 -3.63
C VAL A 101 -13.99 9.32 -3.11
N VAL A 102 -14.10 9.22 -1.77
CA VAL A 102 -14.90 8.20 -1.09
C VAL A 102 -15.88 8.84 -0.12
N GLY A 103 -17.02 8.18 0.07
CA GLY A 103 -18.07 8.67 0.99
C GLY A 103 -19.21 9.38 0.26
N ARG A 104 -19.84 10.34 0.92
CA ARG A 104 -20.98 11.06 0.38
C ARG A 104 -20.68 12.56 0.28
N ASN A 105 -20.96 13.14 -0.87
CA ASN A 105 -20.89 14.58 -1.14
C ASN A 105 -22.12 15.06 -1.93
N GLY A 106 -22.03 16.23 -2.57
CA GLY A 106 -23.08 16.79 -3.43
C GLY A 106 -23.43 15.92 -4.64
N ASP A 107 -22.49 15.12 -5.13
CA ASP A 107 -22.65 14.16 -6.23
C ASP A 107 -23.14 12.77 -5.75
N GLY A 108 -23.60 12.66 -4.51
CA GLY A 108 -24.14 11.44 -3.94
C GLY A 108 -23.10 10.57 -3.23
N ILE A 109 -23.20 9.25 -3.42
CA ILE A 109 -22.26 8.28 -2.85
C ILE A 109 -21.12 8.08 -3.83
N ASN A 110 -19.89 8.10 -3.32
CA ASN A 110 -18.67 7.89 -4.09
C ASN A 110 -17.97 6.65 -3.58
N ARG A 111 -17.45 5.82 -4.50
CA ARG A 111 -16.66 4.63 -4.24
C ARG A 111 -15.39 4.68 -5.06
N ALA A 112 -14.25 4.43 -4.45
CA ALA A 112 -12.96 4.35 -5.14
C ALA A 112 -12.55 2.90 -5.36
N TYR A 113 -11.79 2.67 -6.42
CA TYR A 113 -11.18 1.41 -6.79
C TYR A 113 -9.68 1.63 -6.95
N ILE A 114 -8.89 0.75 -6.37
CA ILE A 114 -7.42 0.82 -6.43
C ILE A 114 -6.91 -0.58 -6.79
N ARG A 115 -5.95 -0.66 -7.69
CA ARG A 115 -5.25 -1.89 -8.06
C ARG A 115 -3.76 -1.63 -8.15
N PHE A 116 -2.99 -2.53 -7.57
CA PHE A 116 -1.53 -2.59 -7.71
C PHE A 116 -1.19 -3.65 -8.74
N LYS A 117 -0.43 -3.29 -9.80
CA LYS A 117 -0.15 -4.18 -10.93
C LYS A 117 1.10 -5.04 -10.74
N ASN A 118 2.11 -4.48 -10.10
CA ASN A 118 3.44 -5.07 -9.99
C ASN A 118 3.72 -5.50 -8.54
N LEU A 119 2.78 -6.23 -7.94
CA LEU A 119 3.07 -6.91 -6.69
C LEU A 119 4.01 -8.08 -6.98
N PRO A 120 4.93 -8.41 -6.05
CA PRO A 120 5.80 -9.58 -6.23
C PRO A 120 4.97 -10.86 -6.35
N ASP A 121 5.41 -11.75 -7.23
CA ASP A 121 4.86 -13.09 -7.29
C ASP A 121 5.21 -13.83 -5.99
N LEU A 122 4.24 -14.59 -5.49
CA LEU A 122 4.41 -15.42 -4.30
C LEU A 122 4.65 -16.86 -4.72
N ASP A 123 5.68 -17.49 -4.17
CA ASP A 123 5.93 -18.91 -4.36
C ASP A 123 4.98 -19.77 -3.51
N PRO A 124 4.68 -21.02 -3.94
CA PRO A 124 3.92 -21.94 -3.12
C PRO A 124 4.57 -22.18 -1.75
N GLY A 125 3.93 -21.71 -0.70
CA GLY A 125 4.43 -21.80 0.67
C GLY A 125 4.85 -20.47 1.28
N ASP A 126 4.89 -19.41 0.50
CA ASP A 126 5.09 -18.06 1.02
C ASP A 126 3.92 -17.64 1.93
N ILE A 127 4.26 -16.96 2.99
CA ILE A 127 3.28 -16.44 3.95
C ILE A 127 3.41 -14.92 3.99
N ILE A 128 2.31 -14.24 3.71
CA ILE A 128 2.21 -12.81 3.93
C ILE A 128 1.93 -12.59 5.42
N TYR A 129 2.91 -12.12 6.16
CA TYR A 129 2.73 -11.80 7.58
C TYR A 129 2.07 -10.43 7.79
N HIS A 130 2.29 -9.52 6.85
CA HIS A 130 1.75 -8.18 6.94
C HIS A 130 1.54 -7.58 5.55
N ALA A 131 0.38 -6.95 5.35
CA ALA A 131 0.11 -6.12 4.18
C ALA A 131 -0.53 -4.82 4.67
N LYS A 132 0.04 -3.67 4.30
CA LYS A 132 -0.43 -2.35 4.72
C LYS A 132 -0.74 -1.49 3.52
N LEU A 133 -1.98 -1.01 3.44
CA LEU A 133 -2.38 0.04 2.52
C LEU A 133 -2.36 1.38 3.25
N SER A 134 -1.51 2.30 2.80
CA SER A 134 -1.46 3.66 3.31
C SER A 134 -2.08 4.62 2.29
N ILE A 135 -3.12 5.35 2.70
CA ILE A 135 -3.80 6.33 1.88
C ILE A 135 -3.65 7.69 2.53
N TRP A 136 -3.21 8.67 1.75
CA TRP A 136 -3.11 10.05 2.23
C TRP A 136 -4.44 10.77 2.05
N GLN A 137 -4.98 11.30 3.12
CA GLN A 137 -6.17 12.15 3.07
C GLN A 137 -5.76 13.57 2.68
N TYR A 138 -6.05 13.96 1.45
CA TYR A 138 -5.75 15.28 0.92
C TYR A 138 -6.72 16.37 1.43
N GLY A 139 -7.99 16.01 1.57
CA GLY A 139 -9.01 16.93 2.05
C GLY A 139 -10.26 16.18 2.48
N PHE A 140 -11.09 16.84 3.27
CA PHE A 140 -12.40 16.34 3.56
C PHE A 140 -13.39 17.49 3.68
N SER A 141 -14.64 17.22 3.33
CA SER A 141 -15.76 18.12 3.57
C SER A 141 -16.72 17.43 4.52
N ALA A 142 -16.68 17.81 5.79
CA ALA A 142 -17.64 17.34 6.78
C ALA A 142 -18.43 18.51 7.34
N VAL A 143 -19.72 18.32 7.47
CA VAL A 143 -20.59 19.23 8.21
C VAL A 143 -20.69 18.69 9.64
N GLY A 144 -19.99 19.35 10.56
CA GLY A 144 -20.00 18.98 11.99
C GLY A 144 -18.82 18.09 12.43
N THR A 145 -18.88 17.63 13.69
CA THR A 145 -17.85 16.82 14.35
C THR A 145 -18.10 15.31 14.24
N GLN A 146 -18.75 14.86 13.19
CA GLN A 146 -19.07 13.43 13.05
C GLN A 146 -17.87 12.65 12.51
N SER A 147 -17.55 11.55 13.18
CA SER A 147 -16.64 10.55 12.64
C SER A 147 -17.30 9.81 11.47
N PHE A 148 -16.52 9.48 10.45
CA PHE A 148 -16.96 8.64 9.34
C PHE A 148 -16.07 7.39 9.28
N ARG A 149 -16.64 6.31 8.80
CA ARG A 149 -15.94 5.05 8.59
C ARG A 149 -15.73 4.83 7.09
N VAL A 150 -14.50 4.56 6.69
CA VAL A 150 -14.16 4.07 5.35
C VAL A 150 -13.84 2.59 5.49
N THR A 151 -14.36 1.78 4.59
CA THR A 151 -14.14 0.32 4.58
C THR A 151 -13.55 -0.07 3.24
N ALA A 152 -12.63 -1.03 3.25
CA ALA A 152 -12.09 -1.66 2.06
C ALA A 152 -12.81 -2.99 1.81
N HIS A 153 -13.05 -3.31 0.54
CA HIS A 153 -13.72 -4.53 0.11
C HIS A 153 -13.08 -5.05 -1.17
N GLU A 154 -13.07 -6.35 -1.35
CA GLU A 154 -12.72 -6.95 -2.63
C GLU A 154 -13.84 -6.73 -3.67
N PRO A 155 -13.53 -6.23 -4.88
CA PRO A 155 -14.53 -6.10 -5.92
C PRO A 155 -14.89 -7.46 -6.54
N LYS A 156 -16.20 -7.74 -6.73
CA LYS A 156 -16.73 -8.99 -7.33
C LYS A 156 -16.42 -9.16 -8.82
N GLY A 157 -15.67 -8.28 -9.42
CA GLY A 157 -15.38 -8.36 -10.85
C GLY A 157 -14.39 -7.30 -11.30
N ASN A 158 -14.11 -7.32 -12.58
CA ASN A 158 -13.16 -6.40 -13.19
C ASN A 158 -13.69 -4.98 -13.26
N TRP A 159 -12.80 -4.03 -13.12
CA TRP A 159 -13.03 -2.61 -13.28
C TRP A 159 -11.84 -1.97 -14.04
N ASN A 160 -12.05 -0.78 -14.58
CA ASN A 160 -11.04 0.02 -15.28
C ASN A 160 -11.41 1.51 -15.20
N SER A 161 -10.64 2.36 -15.84
CA SER A 161 -10.88 3.81 -15.87
C SER A 161 -12.23 4.23 -16.50
N GLY A 162 -12.88 3.36 -17.26
CA GLY A 162 -14.21 3.56 -17.83
C GLY A 162 -15.36 3.09 -16.91
N THR A 163 -15.05 2.62 -15.71
CA THR A 163 -16.08 2.17 -14.76
C THR A 163 -16.92 3.34 -14.28
N THR A 164 -18.23 3.16 -14.32
CA THR A 164 -19.25 4.13 -13.90
C THR A 164 -20.05 3.55 -12.73
N TRP A 165 -20.89 4.36 -12.10
CA TRP A 165 -21.77 3.86 -11.04
C TRP A 165 -22.69 2.74 -11.50
N ASN A 166 -23.20 2.82 -12.75
CA ASN A 166 -24.14 1.83 -13.28
C ASN A 166 -23.50 0.51 -13.68
N ASN A 167 -22.21 0.48 -14.02
CA ASN A 167 -21.51 -0.72 -14.45
C ASN A 167 -20.44 -1.21 -13.45
N GLN A 168 -20.32 -0.54 -12.29
CA GLN A 168 -19.35 -0.92 -11.27
C GLN A 168 -19.59 -2.34 -10.76
N PRO A 169 -18.55 -3.11 -10.44
CA PRO A 169 -18.71 -4.40 -9.80
C PRO A 169 -19.26 -4.23 -8.38
N GLY A 170 -20.01 -5.23 -7.92
CA GLY A 170 -20.35 -5.36 -6.51
C GLY A 170 -19.11 -5.56 -5.65
N SER A 171 -19.29 -5.61 -4.34
CA SER A 171 -18.23 -5.92 -3.37
C SER A 171 -18.49 -7.25 -2.69
N GLU A 172 -17.41 -7.95 -2.32
CA GLU A 172 -17.47 -9.09 -1.43
C GLU A 172 -17.74 -8.65 0.02
N ASP A 173 -18.43 -9.48 0.78
CA ASP A 173 -18.45 -9.45 2.23
C ASP A 173 -17.66 -10.71 2.71
N PRO A 174 -16.79 -10.58 3.71
CA PRO A 174 -16.69 -9.50 4.69
C PRO A 174 -15.87 -8.30 4.21
N ILE A 175 -15.93 -7.23 5.00
CA ILE A 175 -14.99 -6.11 4.94
C ILE A 175 -13.59 -6.69 5.08
N LEU A 176 -12.65 -6.22 4.25
CA LEU A 176 -11.23 -6.47 4.49
C LEU A 176 -10.88 -5.70 5.78
N ASP A 177 -10.89 -6.40 6.90
CA ASP A 177 -10.61 -5.84 8.22
C ASP A 177 -9.20 -6.22 8.63
N TYR A 178 -8.44 -5.24 9.07
CA TYR A 178 -7.05 -5.40 9.51
C TYR A 178 -6.83 -4.62 10.81
#